data_0042a92c7928144c79af6556e9f83177
#
_entry.id   0042a92c7928144c79af6556e9f83177
#
_cell.length_a   1.000
_cell.length_b   1.000
_cell.length_c   1.000
_cell.angle_alpha   90.00
_cell.angle_beta   90.00
_cell.angle_gamma   90.00
#
_symmetry.space_group_name_H-M   'P 1'
#
loop_
_entity.id
_entity.type
_entity.pdbx_description
1 polymer ?
#
loop_
_entity_poly.entity_id
_entity_poly.type
_entity_poly.pdbx_seq_one_letter_code
_entity_poly.pdbx_strand_id
1 'polypeptide(L)'
;LMKSETAQEARDLVSAGRKNLIINGAMQVWQRGTSLTGLSNGSNVFLADRWKYSEGGTMSAVVTMSQESDVPTGQGFGYSLKVSPTTADAAIDANEQQVFVYQIEARDLLQLGYGTSNAKASTLSFWVKSSQAGTATIWCLVPSGQSCALQYKIHQSGTWQKIILTVPANTLGTTPNSNASGLTLYWNIAAGTNFTGTGGNDGFWGAQTNTGRAIGQTVDYLKTTSDYFQITGVQLEVGENATDFEHRSYGEELVLCQRYYEHFSA
;
A
#
# COMPACT_ATOMS: atom_id res chain seq x y z
N LEU A 1 35.54 0.32 13.35
CA LEU A 1 35.00 -0.50 12.27
C LEU A 1 33.86 -1.34 12.84
N MET A 2 32.62 -0.99 12.53
CA MET A 2 31.46 -1.81 12.87
C MET A 2 31.56 -3.12 12.08
N LYS A 3 31.44 -4.25 12.79
CA LYS A 3 31.36 -5.56 12.13
C LYS A 3 29.92 -5.74 11.65
N SER A 4 29.72 -5.79 10.34
CA SER A 4 28.50 -6.34 9.77
C SER A 4 28.67 -7.85 9.59
N GLU A 5 27.70 -8.64 9.97
CA GLU A 5 27.75 -10.10 9.84
C GLU A 5 27.36 -10.55 8.43
N THR A 6 26.63 -9.68 7.70
CA THR A 6 26.19 -9.94 6.32
C THR A 6 26.49 -8.76 5.39
N ALA A 7 26.59 -9.03 4.09
CA ALA A 7 26.73 -8.00 3.07
C ALA A 7 25.49 -7.07 2.99
N GLN A 8 24.34 -7.51 3.50
CA GLN A 8 23.14 -6.70 3.58
C GLN A 8 23.24 -5.69 4.73
N GLU A 9 23.64 -6.11 5.92
CA GLU A 9 23.88 -5.21 7.06
C GLU A 9 24.94 -4.16 6.76
N ALA A 10 25.99 -4.54 6.03
CA ALA A 10 27.00 -3.59 5.57
C ALA A 10 26.41 -2.52 4.63
N ARG A 11 25.51 -2.92 3.73
CA ARG A 11 24.81 -1.97 2.85
C ARG A 11 23.85 -1.08 3.63
N ASP A 12 23.14 -1.61 4.61
CA ASP A 12 22.20 -0.86 5.46
C ASP A 12 22.92 0.18 6.32
N LEU A 13 24.13 -0.14 6.76
CA LEU A 13 24.99 0.78 7.52
C LEU A 13 25.64 1.89 6.66
N VAL A 14 25.82 1.66 5.36
CA VAL A 14 26.56 2.55 4.45
C VAL A 14 25.67 3.14 3.36
N SER A 15 24.38 2.76 3.32
CA SER A 15 23.44 3.15 2.28
C SER A 15 23.20 4.67 2.32
N ALA A 16 24.00 5.38 1.55
CA ALA A 16 23.83 6.81 1.26
C ALA A 16 22.72 7.09 0.22
N GLY A 17 21.83 6.11 -0.03
CA GLY A 17 20.76 6.21 -1.02
C GLY A 17 19.37 6.05 -0.40
N ARG A 18 18.36 6.50 -1.13
CA ARG A 18 16.94 6.32 -0.80
C ARG A 18 16.62 4.83 -0.65
N LYS A 19 16.40 4.37 0.59
CA LYS A 19 16.06 2.98 0.92
C LYS A 19 14.59 2.70 0.65
N ASN A 20 13.73 3.58 1.14
CA ASN A 20 12.30 3.43 0.96
C ASN A 20 11.86 3.93 -0.44
N LEU A 21 11.34 3.02 -1.26
CA LEU A 21 10.78 3.33 -2.58
C LEU A 21 9.40 4.01 -2.49
N ILE A 22 8.76 3.98 -1.33
CA ILE A 22 7.50 4.67 -1.06
C ILE A 22 7.79 6.14 -0.70
N ILE A 23 7.10 7.06 -1.36
CA ILE A 23 7.06 8.49 -1.02
C ILE A 23 5.84 8.70 -0.12
N ASN A 24 5.99 9.52 0.92
CA ASN A 24 4.95 9.81 1.91
C ASN A 24 4.42 8.55 2.62
N GLY A 25 5.30 7.60 2.88
CA GLY A 25 4.93 6.38 3.61
C GLY A 25 4.57 6.62 5.07
N ALA A 26 5.06 7.70 5.68
CA ALA A 26 4.72 8.14 7.05
C ALA A 26 3.48 9.05 7.10
N MET A 27 2.77 9.24 6.01
CA MET A 27 1.55 10.08 5.92
C MET A 27 1.78 11.51 6.44
N GLN A 28 2.93 12.13 6.11
CA GLN A 28 3.28 13.48 6.58
C GLN A 28 2.76 14.60 5.68
N VAL A 29 2.64 14.37 4.37
CA VAL A 29 2.33 15.40 3.37
C VAL A 29 0.89 15.28 2.92
N TRP A 30 0.15 16.41 3.04
CA TRP A 30 -1.31 16.49 2.82
C TRP A 30 -1.68 17.79 2.09
N GLN A 31 -1.14 18.03 0.90
CA GLN A 31 -1.33 19.29 0.16
C GLN A 31 -2.79 19.52 -0.29
N ARG A 32 -3.61 18.46 -0.36
CA ARG A 32 -5.02 18.51 -0.77
C ARG A 32 -6.01 18.71 0.38
N GLY A 33 -5.52 18.84 1.61
CA GLY A 33 -6.33 18.89 2.82
C GLY A 33 -6.22 17.60 3.64
N THR A 34 -6.84 17.61 4.82
CA THR A 34 -6.70 16.55 5.83
C THR A 34 -7.94 15.66 5.96
N SER A 35 -9.01 15.98 5.24
CA SER A 35 -10.24 15.18 5.23
C SER A 35 -10.96 15.31 3.89
N LEU A 36 -11.52 14.21 3.42
CA LEU A 36 -12.37 14.16 2.22
C LEU A 36 -13.55 13.24 2.51
N THR A 37 -14.76 13.81 2.47
CA THR A 37 -16.01 13.13 2.83
C THR A 37 -16.89 12.89 1.62
N GLY A 38 -17.88 12.01 1.76
CA GLY A 38 -18.87 11.78 0.70
C GLY A 38 -18.30 11.00 -0.48
N LEU A 39 -17.23 10.24 -0.29
CA LEU A 39 -16.69 9.38 -1.32
C LEU A 39 -17.64 8.20 -1.52
N SER A 40 -18.09 8.04 -2.74
CA SER A 40 -19.07 7.02 -3.13
C SER A 40 -18.76 6.53 -4.53
N ASN A 41 -19.60 5.67 -5.04
CA ASN A 41 -19.47 4.94 -6.30
C ASN A 41 -18.70 5.70 -7.40
N GLY A 42 -17.61 5.08 -7.87
CA GLY A 42 -16.73 5.64 -8.89
C GLY A 42 -15.68 6.63 -8.37
N SER A 43 -15.60 6.86 -7.06
CA SER A 43 -14.59 7.76 -6.48
C SER A 43 -13.18 7.24 -6.80
N ASN A 44 -12.32 8.19 -7.23
CA ASN A 44 -10.95 7.90 -7.65
C ASN A 44 -10.08 9.12 -7.31
N VAL A 45 -9.74 9.27 -6.03
CA VAL A 45 -9.23 10.52 -5.46
C VAL A 45 -7.97 10.32 -4.63
N PHE A 46 -7.16 11.38 -4.53
CA PHE A 46 -6.01 11.46 -3.63
C PHE A 46 -6.35 12.37 -2.45
N LEU A 47 -5.86 12.03 -1.26
CA LEU A 47 -5.91 12.90 -0.08
C LEU A 47 -4.51 13.07 0.52
N ALA A 48 -3.98 12.08 1.24
CA ALA A 48 -2.55 12.05 1.52
C ALA A 48 -1.78 12.00 0.21
N ASP A 49 -0.75 12.82 0.05
CA ASP A 49 -0.02 12.87 -1.21
C ASP A 49 0.54 11.50 -1.58
N ARG A 50 0.41 11.14 -2.87
CA ARG A 50 0.73 9.83 -3.45
C ARG A 50 -0.27 8.71 -3.16
N TRP A 51 -1.13 8.83 -2.16
CA TRP A 51 -2.10 7.82 -1.75
C TRP A 51 -3.45 8.06 -2.38
N LYS A 52 -3.91 7.11 -3.16
CA LYS A 52 -5.17 7.16 -3.89
C LYS A 52 -6.18 6.20 -3.31
N TYR A 53 -7.40 6.66 -3.15
CA TYR A 53 -8.56 5.84 -2.89
C TYR A 53 -9.28 5.56 -4.20
N SER A 54 -9.70 4.34 -4.42
CA SER A 54 -10.38 3.94 -5.65
C SER A 54 -11.48 2.94 -5.37
N GLU A 55 -12.62 3.16 -5.98
CA GLU A 55 -13.76 2.28 -5.97
C GLU A 55 -14.04 1.69 -7.34
N GLY A 56 -14.53 0.44 -7.37
CA GLY A 56 -15.04 -0.24 -8.54
C GLY A 56 -16.36 -0.95 -8.20
N GLY A 57 -17.24 -1.04 -9.18
CA GLY A 57 -18.57 -1.59 -9.02
C GLY A 57 -19.63 -0.52 -8.76
N THR A 58 -20.72 -0.89 -8.10
CA THR A 58 -21.88 -0.03 -7.80
C THR A 58 -22.13 0.07 -6.30
N MET A 59 -21.06 0.12 -5.52
CA MET A 59 -21.06 0.09 -4.07
C MET A 59 -21.95 1.17 -3.44
N SER A 60 -22.74 0.78 -2.45
CA SER A 60 -23.63 1.68 -1.72
C SER A 60 -22.95 2.40 -0.55
N ALA A 61 -21.78 1.96 -0.15
CA ALA A 61 -21.00 2.61 0.90
C ALA A 61 -20.66 4.06 0.53
N VAL A 62 -20.73 4.94 1.52
CA VAL A 62 -20.19 6.30 1.45
C VAL A 62 -19.10 6.40 2.52
N VAL A 63 -17.90 6.84 2.15
CA VAL A 63 -16.78 6.86 3.09
C VAL A 63 -16.19 8.25 3.26
N THR A 64 -15.48 8.39 4.37
CA THR A 64 -14.57 9.50 4.65
C THR A 64 -13.14 8.98 4.67
N MET A 65 -12.24 9.67 3.97
CA MET A 65 -10.79 9.58 4.20
C MET A 65 -10.38 10.71 5.13
N SER A 66 -9.49 10.42 6.08
CA SER A 66 -8.99 11.43 7.03
C SER A 66 -7.53 11.21 7.42
N GLN A 67 -6.88 12.32 7.77
CA GLN A 67 -5.65 12.33 8.54
C GLN A 67 -5.98 12.12 10.01
N GLU A 68 -5.28 11.18 10.65
CA GLU A 68 -5.46 10.91 12.07
C GLU A 68 -4.13 11.05 12.81
N SER A 69 -4.20 11.57 14.04
CA SER A 69 -3.05 11.62 14.95
C SER A 69 -2.85 10.32 15.75
N ASP A 70 -3.78 9.37 15.62
CA ASP A 70 -3.64 8.02 16.17
C ASP A 70 -2.63 7.25 15.34
N VAL A 71 -1.48 6.91 15.94
CA VAL A 71 -0.32 6.28 15.31
C VAL A 71 0.32 5.25 16.24
N PRO A 72 1.14 4.32 15.74
CA PRO A 72 1.87 3.38 16.59
C PRO A 72 2.80 4.11 17.56
N THR A 73 2.59 3.89 18.85
CA THR A 73 3.35 4.57 19.92
C THR A 73 4.85 4.25 19.84
N GLY A 74 5.68 5.28 19.95
CA GLY A 74 7.14 5.14 20.01
C GLY A 74 7.82 4.85 18.67
N GLN A 75 7.06 4.87 17.54
CA GLN A 75 7.60 4.58 16.23
C GLN A 75 7.94 5.82 15.38
N GLY A 76 7.80 7.02 15.95
CA GLY A 76 8.20 8.29 15.31
C GLY A 76 7.24 8.79 14.22
N PHE A 77 6.03 8.23 14.10
CA PHE A 77 5.02 8.71 13.15
C PHE A 77 4.17 9.82 13.78
N GLY A 78 3.85 10.86 12.98
CA GLY A 78 2.94 11.92 13.38
C GLY A 78 1.50 11.70 12.95
N TYR A 79 1.31 11.00 11.82
CA TYR A 79 -0.01 10.84 11.22
C TYR A 79 -0.20 9.45 10.61
N SER A 80 -1.48 9.09 10.45
CA SER A 80 -1.93 7.94 9.69
C SER A 80 -3.06 8.33 8.73
N LEU A 81 -3.25 7.55 7.68
CA LEU A 81 -4.37 7.65 6.75
C LEU A 81 -5.45 6.67 7.19
N LYS A 82 -6.67 7.18 7.37
CA LYS A 82 -7.84 6.37 7.73
C LYS A 82 -8.89 6.44 6.64
N VAL A 83 -9.60 5.34 6.43
CA VAL A 83 -10.89 5.28 5.75
C VAL A 83 -11.92 4.70 6.68
N SER A 84 -13.12 5.31 6.70
CA SER A 84 -14.25 4.82 7.50
C SER A 84 -15.57 5.13 6.78
N PRO A 85 -16.53 4.20 6.77
CA PRO A 85 -17.83 4.44 6.17
C PRO A 85 -18.69 5.39 7.03
N THR A 86 -19.32 6.36 6.36
CA THR A 86 -20.40 7.17 6.90
C THR A 86 -21.77 6.59 6.54
N THR A 87 -21.84 5.87 5.42
CA THR A 87 -22.93 4.96 5.06
C THR A 87 -22.31 3.58 4.84
N ALA A 88 -22.86 2.58 5.49
CA ALA A 88 -22.36 1.21 5.40
C ALA A 88 -22.86 0.51 4.13
N ASP A 89 -22.09 -0.45 3.65
CA ASP A 89 -22.52 -1.48 2.71
C ASP A 89 -22.44 -2.84 3.41
N ALA A 90 -23.56 -3.27 3.97
CA ALA A 90 -23.60 -4.49 4.77
C ALA A 90 -23.48 -5.78 3.92
N ALA A 91 -23.64 -5.69 2.60
CA ALA A 91 -23.66 -6.82 1.68
C ALA A 91 -23.02 -6.44 0.35
N ILE A 92 -21.69 -6.46 0.31
CA ILE A 92 -20.93 -6.14 -0.90
C ILE A 92 -21.30 -7.09 -2.04
N ASP A 93 -21.63 -6.53 -3.19
CA ASP A 93 -21.91 -7.29 -4.40
C ASP A 93 -20.64 -7.93 -4.98
N ALA A 94 -20.82 -8.99 -5.77
CA ALA A 94 -19.73 -9.80 -6.28
C ALA A 94 -18.67 -9.00 -7.07
N ASN A 95 -19.07 -7.94 -7.76
CA ASN A 95 -18.23 -7.10 -8.63
C ASN A 95 -17.74 -5.80 -7.96
N GLU A 96 -17.96 -5.63 -6.68
CA GLU A 96 -17.55 -4.44 -5.92
C GLU A 96 -16.17 -4.60 -5.29
N GLN A 97 -15.36 -3.55 -5.34
CA GLN A 97 -14.04 -3.51 -4.74
C GLN A 97 -13.68 -2.09 -4.31
N GLN A 98 -13.17 -1.94 -3.11
CA GLN A 98 -12.55 -0.71 -2.61
C GLN A 98 -11.11 -0.93 -2.23
N VAL A 99 -10.24 0.00 -2.63
CA VAL A 99 -8.80 -0.13 -2.43
C VAL A 99 -8.13 1.20 -2.11
N PHE A 100 -7.08 1.15 -1.28
CA PHE A 100 -6.01 2.14 -1.38
C PHE A 100 -5.01 1.71 -2.44
N VAL A 101 -4.60 2.67 -3.26
CA VAL A 101 -3.68 2.43 -4.37
C VAL A 101 -2.43 3.27 -4.18
N TYR A 102 -1.28 2.64 -4.32
CA TYR A 102 0.01 3.31 -4.40
C TYR A 102 0.75 2.89 -5.67
N GLN A 103 1.25 3.87 -6.41
CA GLN A 103 1.99 3.64 -7.66
C GLN A 103 3.43 4.09 -7.53
N ILE A 104 4.36 3.20 -7.88
CA ILE A 104 5.80 3.47 -7.92
C ILE A 104 6.21 3.62 -9.39
N GLU A 105 6.98 4.66 -9.70
CA GLU A 105 7.50 4.85 -11.06
C GLU A 105 8.41 3.68 -11.47
N ALA A 106 8.31 3.30 -12.73
CA ALA A 106 9.08 2.19 -13.28
C ALA A 106 10.60 2.43 -13.16
N ARG A 107 11.04 3.68 -13.34
CA ARG A 107 12.44 4.08 -13.21
C ARG A 107 13.00 3.86 -11.81
N ASP A 108 12.20 4.06 -10.76
CA ASP A 108 12.61 3.84 -9.36
C ASP A 108 12.78 2.35 -9.03
N LEU A 109 12.25 1.46 -9.87
CA LEU A 109 12.27 0.00 -9.69
C LEU A 109 13.36 -0.72 -10.51
N LEU A 110 14.12 0.00 -11.35
CA LEU A 110 15.12 -0.61 -12.22
C LEU A 110 16.15 -1.47 -11.45
N GLN A 111 16.46 -1.09 -10.22
CA GLN A 111 17.36 -1.85 -9.34
C GLN A 111 16.83 -3.23 -8.94
N LEU A 112 15.49 -3.47 -9.07
CA LEU A 112 14.89 -4.78 -8.83
C LEU A 112 15.12 -5.76 -9.97
N GLY A 113 15.49 -5.29 -11.16
CA GLY A 113 15.80 -6.12 -12.32
C GLY A 113 14.65 -7.00 -12.81
N TYR A 114 13.40 -6.55 -12.63
CA TYR A 114 12.20 -7.31 -13.01
C TYR A 114 12.24 -7.73 -14.48
N GLY A 115 11.78 -8.95 -14.77
CA GLY A 115 11.80 -9.56 -16.10
C GLY A 115 13.15 -10.19 -16.46
N THR A 116 14.08 -10.31 -15.54
CA THR A 116 15.39 -10.95 -15.75
C THR A 116 15.63 -12.07 -14.75
N SER A 117 16.61 -12.94 -15.06
CA SER A 117 17.06 -13.99 -14.12
C SER A 117 17.72 -13.43 -12.85
N ASN A 118 18.11 -12.15 -12.86
CA ASN A 118 18.70 -11.43 -11.73
C ASN A 118 17.69 -10.58 -10.95
N ALA A 119 16.39 -10.79 -11.20
CA ALA A 119 15.34 -10.08 -10.47
C ALA A 119 15.50 -10.29 -8.96
N LYS A 120 15.26 -9.23 -8.21
CA LYS A 120 15.41 -9.23 -6.75
C LYS A 120 14.02 -9.19 -6.11
N ALA A 121 13.91 -9.84 -4.97
CA ALA A 121 12.78 -9.65 -4.07
C ALA A 121 12.85 -8.26 -3.39
N SER A 122 11.73 -7.81 -2.88
CA SER A 122 11.65 -6.63 -2.03
C SER A 122 10.81 -6.93 -0.80
N THR A 123 10.99 -6.13 0.25
CA THR A 123 10.21 -6.25 1.48
C THR A 123 9.29 -5.05 1.62
N LEU A 124 8.00 -5.34 1.73
CA LEU A 124 6.97 -4.36 2.05
C LEU A 124 6.67 -4.44 3.55
N SER A 125 6.88 -3.36 4.27
CA SER A 125 6.50 -3.25 5.68
C SER A 125 5.60 -2.04 5.91
N PHE A 126 4.65 -2.16 6.83
CA PHE A 126 3.73 -1.08 7.20
C PHE A 126 3.08 -1.34 8.55
N TRP A 127 2.54 -0.28 9.15
CA TRP A 127 1.69 -0.38 10.33
C TRP A 127 0.22 -0.27 9.92
N VAL A 128 -0.60 -1.13 10.47
CA VAL A 128 -2.05 -1.19 10.23
C VAL A 128 -2.82 -1.27 11.55
N LYS A 129 -3.95 -0.57 11.60
CA LYS A 129 -4.96 -0.68 12.64
C LYS A 129 -6.33 -0.74 11.98
N SER A 130 -7.19 -1.62 12.43
CA SER A 130 -8.52 -1.77 11.85
C SER A 130 -9.56 -2.18 12.88
N SER A 131 -10.83 -2.00 12.54
CA SER A 131 -11.99 -2.43 13.34
C SER A 131 -12.16 -3.96 13.39
N GLN A 132 -11.55 -4.69 12.44
CA GLN A 132 -11.76 -6.12 12.29
C GLN A 132 -10.43 -6.89 12.35
N ALA A 133 -10.42 -8.03 13.03
CA ALA A 133 -9.38 -9.04 12.93
C ALA A 133 -9.72 -10.02 11.79
N GLY A 134 -8.71 -10.54 11.09
CA GLY A 134 -8.91 -11.45 9.97
C GLY A 134 -7.78 -11.41 8.97
N THR A 135 -7.99 -12.01 7.81
CA THR A 135 -7.06 -11.98 6.68
C THR A 135 -7.40 -10.83 5.76
N ALA A 136 -6.40 -10.03 5.41
CA ALA A 136 -6.46 -8.99 4.40
C ALA A 136 -5.42 -9.25 3.31
N THR A 137 -5.57 -8.62 2.15
CA THR A 137 -4.73 -8.91 0.98
C THR A 137 -4.25 -7.61 0.34
N ILE A 138 -2.97 -7.59 0.01
CA ILE A 138 -2.39 -6.59 -0.90
C ILE A 138 -2.22 -7.26 -2.25
N TRP A 139 -2.66 -6.57 -3.30
CA TRP A 139 -2.46 -7.01 -4.67
C TRP A 139 -1.40 -6.15 -5.35
N CYS A 140 -0.35 -6.79 -5.83
CA CYS A 140 0.76 -6.19 -6.55
C CYS A 140 0.56 -6.41 -8.05
N LEU A 141 0.68 -5.35 -8.85
CA LEU A 141 0.49 -5.39 -10.30
C LEU A 141 1.63 -4.67 -11.00
N VAL A 142 2.22 -5.30 -12.02
CA VAL A 142 3.17 -4.65 -12.93
C VAL A 142 2.53 -4.40 -14.31
N PRO A 143 3.00 -3.39 -15.08
CA PRO A 143 2.36 -2.99 -16.36
C PRO A 143 2.30 -4.09 -17.40
N SER A 144 3.21 -5.05 -17.36
CA SER A 144 3.26 -6.20 -18.27
C SER A 144 2.15 -7.25 -18.02
N GLY A 145 1.24 -6.98 -17.06
CA GLY A 145 0.07 -7.83 -16.81
C GLY A 145 0.34 -9.01 -15.88
N GLN A 146 1.45 -9.01 -15.15
CA GLN A 146 1.68 -9.96 -14.05
C GLN A 146 1.24 -9.36 -12.73
N SER A 147 0.68 -10.21 -11.87
CA SER A 147 0.27 -9.85 -10.53
C SER A 147 0.75 -10.86 -9.50
N CYS A 148 0.84 -10.39 -8.26
CA CYS A 148 1.12 -11.20 -7.08
C CYS A 148 0.21 -10.71 -5.95
N ALA A 149 -0.50 -11.60 -5.29
CA ALA A 149 -1.26 -11.29 -4.10
C ALA A 149 -0.44 -11.66 -2.86
N LEU A 150 -0.54 -10.85 -1.82
CA LEU A 150 0.16 -11.05 -0.55
C LEU A 150 -0.87 -10.99 0.58
N GLN A 151 -1.18 -12.12 1.15
CA GLN A 151 -2.06 -12.20 2.31
C GLN A 151 -1.32 -11.78 3.58
N TYR A 152 -2.00 -11.06 4.46
CA TYR A 152 -1.53 -10.76 5.80
C TYR A 152 -2.65 -10.87 6.82
N LYS A 153 -2.27 -11.13 8.07
CA LYS A 153 -3.24 -11.35 9.14
C LYS A 153 -3.23 -10.19 10.12
N ILE A 154 -4.42 -9.66 10.37
CA ILE A 154 -4.68 -8.75 11.47
C ILE A 154 -5.15 -9.58 12.64
N HIS A 155 -4.31 -9.71 13.68
CA HIS A 155 -4.56 -10.60 14.80
C HIS A 155 -5.53 -10.02 15.82
N GLN A 156 -5.56 -8.68 15.94
CA GLN A 156 -6.38 -7.99 16.93
C GLN A 156 -6.97 -6.69 16.36
N SER A 157 -8.28 -6.54 16.47
CA SER A 157 -8.96 -5.30 16.14
C SER A 157 -8.57 -4.16 17.08
N GLY A 158 -8.61 -2.94 16.58
CA GLY A 158 -8.35 -1.73 17.38
C GLY A 158 -6.91 -1.52 17.83
N THR A 159 -5.96 -2.35 17.37
CA THR A 159 -4.56 -2.31 17.82
C THR A 159 -3.63 -2.13 16.62
N TRP A 160 -2.63 -1.25 16.75
CA TRP A 160 -1.57 -1.10 15.76
C TRP A 160 -0.69 -2.34 15.69
N GLN A 161 -0.49 -2.87 14.49
CA GLN A 161 0.33 -4.04 14.22
C GLN A 161 1.27 -3.74 13.04
N LYS A 162 2.55 -4.12 13.17
CA LYS A 162 3.51 -4.06 12.08
C LYS A 162 3.35 -5.31 11.23
N ILE A 163 3.15 -5.12 9.94
CA ILE A 163 3.09 -6.18 8.93
C ILE A 163 4.38 -6.14 8.11
N ILE A 164 4.93 -7.31 7.82
CA ILE A 164 6.13 -7.47 6.99
C ILE A 164 5.81 -8.57 5.97
N LEU A 165 5.97 -8.24 4.68
CA LEU A 165 5.67 -9.12 3.55
C LEU A 165 6.82 -9.12 2.56
N THR A 166 7.21 -10.28 2.09
CA THR A 166 8.15 -10.39 0.97
C THR A 166 7.37 -10.31 -0.34
N VAL A 167 7.69 -9.32 -1.17
CA VAL A 167 7.27 -9.27 -2.57
C VAL A 167 8.30 -10.08 -3.36
N PRO A 168 7.94 -11.24 -3.91
CA PRO A 168 8.92 -12.11 -4.55
C PRO A 168 9.56 -11.47 -5.78
N ALA A 169 10.73 -11.96 -6.16
CA ALA A 169 11.39 -11.55 -7.39
C ALA A 169 10.50 -11.84 -8.62
N ASN A 170 10.29 -10.83 -9.46
CA ASN A 170 9.49 -10.99 -10.68
C ASN A 170 10.39 -11.27 -11.88
N THR A 171 10.51 -12.51 -12.28
CA THR A 171 11.26 -12.91 -13.48
C THR A 171 10.40 -12.92 -14.77
N LEU A 172 9.09 -12.74 -14.65
CA LEU A 172 8.12 -12.85 -15.75
C LEU A 172 7.80 -11.52 -16.43
N GLY A 173 7.69 -10.46 -15.62
CA GLY A 173 7.21 -9.16 -16.08
C GLY A 173 8.31 -8.11 -16.13
N THR A 174 8.39 -7.36 -17.24
CA THR A 174 9.36 -6.28 -17.40
C THR A 174 8.86 -4.96 -16.83
N THR A 175 9.80 -4.13 -16.36
CA THR A 175 9.53 -2.76 -15.93
C THR A 175 10.17 -1.80 -16.94
N PRO A 176 9.42 -0.90 -17.59
CA PRO A 176 9.99 0.04 -18.55
C PRO A 176 10.88 1.08 -17.86
N ASN A 177 11.92 1.57 -18.57
CA ASN A 177 12.71 2.71 -18.09
C ASN A 177 11.99 4.02 -18.39
N SER A 178 10.94 4.31 -17.63
CA SER A 178 10.08 5.50 -17.82
C SER A 178 9.50 5.98 -16.50
N ASN A 179 8.84 7.15 -16.54
CA ASN A 179 8.11 7.68 -15.39
C ASN A 179 6.67 7.10 -15.26
N ALA A 180 6.27 6.18 -16.14
CA ALA A 180 5.01 5.47 -15.98
C ALA A 180 5.04 4.58 -14.74
N SER A 181 3.87 4.09 -14.31
CA SER A 181 3.78 3.13 -13.21
C SER A 181 4.59 1.87 -13.52
N GLY A 182 5.43 1.44 -12.61
CA GLY A 182 6.21 0.21 -12.69
C GLY A 182 5.70 -0.88 -11.77
N LEU A 183 5.19 -0.48 -10.61
CA LEU A 183 4.54 -1.36 -9.65
C LEU A 183 3.38 -0.61 -9.01
N THR A 184 2.22 -1.21 -9.01
CA THR A 184 1.04 -0.71 -8.30
C THR A 184 0.72 -1.66 -7.15
N LEU A 185 0.56 -1.10 -5.96
CA LEU A 185 0.14 -1.79 -4.76
C LEU A 185 -1.30 -1.41 -4.45
N TYR A 186 -2.15 -2.42 -4.22
CA TYR A 186 -3.54 -2.24 -3.86
C TYR A 186 -3.82 -2.86 -2.50
N TRP A 187 -4.09 -2.07 -1.49
CA TRP A 187 -4.61 -2.55 -0.20
C TRP A 187 -6.12 -2.69 -0.32
N ASN A 188 -6.62 -3.91 -0.23
CA ASN A 188 -8.07 -4.16 -0.33
C ASN A 188 -8.77 -3.75 0.97
N ILE A 189 -9.67 -2.78 0.88
CA ILE A 189 -10.53 -2.30 1.96
C ILE A 189 -11.78 -3.18 2.04
N ALA A 190 -12.37 -3.46 0.87
CA ALA A 190 -13.51 -4.34 0.69
C ALA A 190 -13.44 -5.00 -0.69
N ALA A 191 -13.89 -6.23 -0.81
CA ALA A 191 -13.87 -6.95 -2.08
C ALA A 191 -14.94 -8.03 -2.16
N GLY A 192 -15.76 -7.99 -3.22
CA GLY A 192 -16.77 -8.98 -3.53
C GLY A 192 -16.20 -10.30 -4.06
N THR A 193 -17.08 -11.29 -4.23
CA THR A 193 -16.70 -12.67 -4.51
C THR A 193 -15.98 -12.88 -5.85
N ASN A 194 -16.11 -11.96 -6.81
CA ASN A 194 -15.35 -12.00 -8.06
C ASN A 194 -13.84 -11.75 -7.86
N PHE A 195 -13.43 -11.24 -6.70
CA PHE A 195 -12.05 -10.86 -6.39
C PHE A 195 -11.41 -11.74 -5.30
N THR A 196 -12.22 -12.43 -4.49
CA THR A 196 -11.79 -13.20 -3.31
C THR A 196 -11.63 -14.70 -3.57
N GLY A 197 -11.72 -15.13 -4.83
CA GLY A 197 -11.65 -16.54 -5.21
C GLY A 197 -10.27 -17.17 -5.05
N THR A 198 -10.18 -18.48 -5.29
CA THR A 198 -8.97 -19.29 -5.08
C THR A 198 -8.02 -19.38 -6.27
N GLY A 199 -8.31 -18.72 -7.38
CA GLY A 199 -7.55 -18.81 -8.64
C GLY A 199 -6.44 -17.76 -8.82
N GLY A 200 -6.00 -17.10 -7.76
CA GLY A 200 -5.02 -16.00 -7.83
C GLY A 200 -3.58 -16.44 -7.60
N ASN A 201 -2.66 -15.52 -7.84
CA ASN A 201 -1.21 -15.72 -7.67
C ASN A 201 -0.79 -15.37 -6.23
N ASP A 202 -1.13 -16.22 -5.26
CA ASP A 202 -0.83 -15.99 -3.85
C ASP A 202 0.64 -16.28 -3.54
N GLY A 203 1.39 -15.23 -3.22
CA GLY A 203 2.81 -15.30 -2.91
C GLY A 203 3.74 -15.54 -4.10
N PHE A 204 3.26 -15.48 -5.34
CA PHE A 204 4.09 -15.61 -6.54
C PHE A 204 3.57 -14.75 -7.69
N TRP A 205 4.43 -14.45 -8.67
CA TRP A 205 4.05 -13.70 -9.86
C TRP A 205 3.48 -14.63 -10.94
N GLY A 206 2.36 -14.22 -11.52
CA GLY A 206 1.71 -14.92 -12.63
C GLY A 206 0.81 -13.99 -13.42
N ALA A 207 0.16 -14.51 -14.46
CA ALA A 207 -0.80 -13.73 -15.23
C ALA A 207 -1.90 -13.15 -14.32
N GLN A 208 -2.25 -11.89 -14.55
CA GLN A 208 -3.29 -11.21 -13.79
C GLN A 208 -4.64 -11.94 -13.94
N THR A 209 -5.30 -12.16 -12.79
CA THR A 209 -6.69 -12.64 -12.74
C THR A 209 -7.52 -11.74 -11.83
N ASN A 210 -8.80 -11.59 -12.12
CA ASN A 210 -9.70 -10.84 -11.24
C ASN A 210 -9.89 -11.55 -9.90
N THR A 211 -10.06 -12.86 -9.92
CA THR A 211 -10.29 -13.70 -8.73
C THR A 211 -9.13 -13.67 -7.73
N GLY A 212 -7.94 -13.26 -8.17
CA GLY A 212 -6.75 -13.17 -7.31
C GLY A 212 -6.51 -11.81 -6.65
N ARG A 213 -7.34 -10.79 -6.92
CA ARG A 213 -7.06 -9.43 -6.43
C ARG A 213 -7.12 -9.31 -4.91
N ALA A 214 -8.04 -10.04 -4.28
CA ALA A 214 -8.25 -10.07 -2.83
C ALA A 214 -8.34 -11.52 -2.31
N ILE A 215 -7.51 -12.41 -2.86
CA ILE A 215 -7.52 -13.83 -2.54
C ILE A 215 -7.45 -14.06 -1.03
N GLY A 216 -8.36 -14.87 -0.51
CA GLY A 216 -8.39 -15.23 0.91
C GLY A 216 -8.79 -14.11 1.88
N GLN A 217 -9.18 -12.93 1.38
CA GLN A 217 -9.63 -11.83 2.25
C GLN A 217 -10.90 -12.22 3.00
N THR A 218 -10.90 -11.99 4.31
CA THR A 218 -12.04 -12.26 5.21
C THR A 218 -12.58 -11.00 5.87
N VAL A 219 -11.85 -9.89 5.78
CA VAL A 219 -12.24 -8.59 6.35
C VAL A 219 -12.97 -7.74 5.33
N ASP A 220 -13.92 -6.95 5.82
CA ASP A 220 -14.69 -5.99 5.07
C ASP A 220 -14.91 -4.75 5.94
N TYR A 221 -14.16 -3.69 5.64
CA TYR A 221 -14.14 -2.47 6.44
C TYR A 221 -15.27 -1.49 6.11
N LEU A 222 -16.28 -1.91 5.33
CA LEU A 222 -17.43 -1.09 4.95
C LEU A 222 -18.76 -1.59 5.51
N LYS A 223 -18.72 -2.71 6.20
CA LYS A 223 -19.92 -3.47 6.61
C LYS A 223 -20.78 -2.71 7.62
N THR A 224 -20.15 -1.91 8.48
CA THR A 224 -20.85 -1.07 9.47
C THR A 224 -20.22 0.31 9.56
N THR A 225 -20.95 1.32 10.00
CA THR A 225 -20.43 2.69 10.18
C THR A 225 -19.39 2.82 11.30
N SER A 226 -19.19 1.79 12.11
CA SER A 226 -18.10 1.71 13.10
C SER A 226 -16.81 1.10 12.54
N ASP A 227 -16.86 0.58 11.32
CA ASP A 227 -15.69 -0.01 10.68
C ASP A 227 -14.68 1.05 10.23
N TYR A 228 -13.43 0.65 10.18
CA TYR A 228 -12.36 1.48 9.66
C TYR A 228 -11.12 0.65 9.30
N PHE A 229 -10.32 1.22 8.42
CA PHE A 229 -8.96 0.79 8.12
C PHE A 229 -8.02 1.99 8.23
N GLN A 230 -6.87 1.81 8.88
CA GLN A 230 -5.90 2.85 9.17
C GLN A 230 -4.49 2.35 8.87
N ILE A 231 -3.65 3.17 8.20
CA ILE A 231 -2.32 2.77 7.75
C ILE A 231 -1.31 3.91 7.92
N THR A 232 -0.07 3.56 8.29
CA THR A 232 1.09 4.47 8.30
C THR A 232 2.39 3.67 8.24
N GLY A 233 3.52 4.37 8.11
CA GLY A 233 4.84 3.74 8.15
C GLY A 233 5.08 2.75 7.02
N VAL A 234 4.59 3.04 5.82
CA VAL A 234 4.72 2.15 4.66
C VAL A 234 6.10 2.28 4.03
N GLN A 235 6.81 1.18 3.94
CA GLN A 235 8.14 1.08 3.37
C GLN A 235 8.23 -0.10 2.42
N LEU A 236 8.75 0.14 1.22
CA LEU A 236 9.16 -0.89 0.28
C LEU A 236 10.67 -0.76 0.06
N GLU A 237 11.42 -1.80 0.39
CA GLU A 237 12.88 -1.82 0.29
C GLU A 237 13.38 -3.04 -0.47
N VAL A 238 14.52 -2.93 -1.13
CA VAL A 238 15.13 -4.05 -1.88
C VAL A 238 15.71 -5.06 -0.90
N GLY A 239 15.41 -6.34 -1.11
CA GLY A 239 15.86 -7.45 -0.27
C GLY A 239 14.72 -8.11 0.49
N GLU A 240 15.03 -9.13 1.25
CA GLU A 240 14.06 -10.01 1.93
C GLU A 240 13.88 -9.70 3.42
N ASN A 241 14.57 -8.69 3.94
CA ASN A 241 14.52 -8.31 5.35
C ASN A 241 13.97 -6.91 5.51
N ALA A 242 13.01 -6.76 6.45
CA ALA A 242 12.54 -5.45 6.87
C ALA A 242 13.57 -4.79 7.79
N THR A 243 13.89 -3.55 7.51
CA THR A 243 14.71 -2.71 8.38
C THR A 243 13.85 -1.67 9.10
N ASP A 244 14.44 -0.84 9.93
CA ASP A 244 13.73 0.28 10.57
C ASP A 244 13.24 1.26 9.51
N PHE A 245 12.09 1.89 9.78
CA PHE A 245 11.49 2.84 8.85
C PHE A 245 12.44 4.01 8.55
N GLU A 246 12.59 4.36 7.28
CA GLU A 246 13.36 5.50 6.83
C GLU A 246 12.57 6.80 7.04
N HIS A 247 12.80 7.44 8.19
CA HIS A 247 12.24 8.75 8.48
C HIS A 247 12.96 9.84 7.69
N ARG A 248 12.27 10.50 6.77
CA ARG A 248 12.77 11.68 6.06
C ARG A 248 12.26 12.95 6.73
N SER A 249 13.00 14.04 6.58
CA SER A 249 12.50 15.35 7.00
C SER A 249 11.25 15.72 6.20
N TYR A 250 10.36 16.53 6.80
CA TYR A 250 9.15 17.01 6.10
C TYR A 250 9.48 17.71 4.78
N GLY A 251 10.55 18.53 4.76
CA GLY A 251 10.95 19.26 3.55
C GLY A 251 11.38 18.32 2.41
N GLU A 252 12.16 17.28 2.71
CA GLU A 252 12.54 16.27 1.73
C GLU A 252 11.32 15.52 1.18
N GLU A 253 10.42 15.07 2.07
CA GLU A 253 9.22 14.36 1.67
C GLU A 253 8.27 15.23 0.83
N LEU A 254 8.14 16.52 1.20
CA LEU A 254 7.34 17.49 0.44
C LEU A 254 7.87 17.68 -0.99
N VAL A 255 9.17 17.86 -1.17
CA VAL A 255 9.77 17.98 -2.52
C VAL A 255 9.51 16.72 -3.36
N LEU A 256 9.60 15.54 -2.77
CA LEU A 256 9.28 14.30 -3.46
C LEU A 256 7.80 14.22 -3.86
N CYS A 257 6.90 14.73 -3.03
CA CYS A 257 5.45 14.79 -3.33
C CYS A 257 5.14 15.82 -4.41
N GLN A 258 5.78 16.98 -4.37
CA GLN A 258 5.59 18.09 -5.34
C GLN A 258 5.96 17.71 -6.77
N ARG A 259 6.81 16.71 -6.99
CA ARG A 259 7.02 16.10 -8.30
C ARG A 259 5.71 15.61 -8.95
N TYR A 260 4.70 15.25 -8.16
CA TYR A 260 3.42 14.67 -8.62
C TYR A 260 2.23 15.61 -8.44
N TYR A 261 2.29 16.46 -7.46
CA TYR A 261 1.26 17.44 -7.17
C TYR A 261 1.85 18.58 -6.35
N GLU A 262 1.59 19.78 -6.77
CA GLU A 262 1.96 21.01 -6.07
C GLU A 262 0.72 21.87 -5.90
N HIS A 263 0.50 22.36 -4.69
CA HIS A 263 -0.57 23.29 -4.37
C HIS A 263 0.01 24.71 -4.23
N PHE A 264 -0.42 25.61 -5.09
CA PHE A 264 -0.10 27.03 -4.97
C PHE A 264 -1.23 27.73 -4.21
N SER A 265 -0.96 28.26 -3.02
CA SER A 265 -1.87 29.21 -2.37
C SER A 265 -1.80 30.51 -3.14
N ALA A 266 -2.95 30.98 -3.67
CA ALA A 266 -3.08 32.30 -4.26
C ALA A 266 -2.97 33.40 -3.21
#